data_ea505542124d5c62359020190fd7c884
#
_entry.id   ea505542124d5c62359020190fd7c884
#
_cell.length_a   1.000
_cell.length_b   1.000
_cell.length_c   1.000
_cell.angle_alpha   90.00
_cell.angle_beta   90.00
_cell.angle_gamma   90.00
#
_symmetry.space_group_name_H-M   'P 1'
#
loop_
_entity.id
_entity.type
_entity.pdbx_description
1 polymer ?
#
loop_
_entity_poly.entity_id
_entity_poly.type
_entity_poly.pdbx_seq_one_letter_code
_entity_poly.pdbx_strand_id
1 'polypeptide(L)'
;MTNNLDTLATALYVKTEDLLLESPQLAPWRPRTGIVPRLSDAELVTLAVLQALLGFTSEARWLRHARSRMRHLFPYLPQQPGYNKRLRKLAGTISALTRLLAADTAIWSDDVWVADSTPVECGRSRETARRSELAGWAQYGYCASHSRWFWGLRLHLVATLHGLPVGIALTGAKADERQVLLSIPGDPGLAGRPGQALIADKNYYGRAFESELADAGITLIRPARTGEPPRPGGLFLRPPRQVIESVNQTFKGQLDLERHGGRTPAGVIARVAQRLLALTAAIWHNDATGQPVRRSLLAYDHLSLESII
;
A
#
# COMPACT_ATOMS: atom_id res chain seq x y z
N MET A 1 13.64 -13.13 -20.24
CA MET A 1 13.28 -12.48 -18.96
C MET A 1 11.86 -11.90 -18.90
N THR A 2 11.04 -12.16 -19.88
CA THR A 2 9.62 -11.78 -19.95
C THR A 2 8.72 -12.56 -19.00
N ASN A 3 9.22 -13.55 -18.28
CA ASN A 3 8.45 -14.49 -17.49
C ASN A 3 7.99 -14.00 -16.11
N ASN A 4 8.59 -12.94 -15.55
CA ASN A 4 8.31 -12.59 -14.16
C ASN A 4 6.93 -11.93 -13.97
N LEU A 5 6.46 -11.13 -14.92
CA LEU A 5 5.17 -10.47 -14.82
C LEU A 5 4.01 -11.44 -15.01
N ASP A 6 4.13 -12.35 -15.97
CA ASP A 6 3.09 -13.37 -16.26
C ASP A 6 3.01 -14.40 -15.13
N THR A 7 4.15 -14.82 -14.57
CA THR A 7 4.17 -15.72 -13.40
C THR A 7 3.60 -15.07 -12.15
N LEU A 8 3.93 -13.79 -11.88
CA LEU A 8 3.29 -13.03 -10.81
C LEU A 8 1.78 -12.92 -11.04
N ALA A 9 1.36 -12.58 -12.26
CA ALA A 9 -0.06 -12.43 -12.58
C ALA A 9 -0.83 -13.74 -12.35
N THR A 10 -0.28 -14.87 -12.78
CA THR A 10 -0.88 -16.19 -12.58
C THR A 10 -0.93 -16.57 -11.10
N ALA A 11 0.16 -16.40 -10.38
CA ALA A 11 0.22 -16.70 -8.95
C ALA A 11 -0.75 -15.84 -8.14
N LEU A 12 -0.83 -14.54 -8.44
CA LEU A 12 -1.76 -13.61 -7.79
C LEU A 12 -3.22 -13.94 -8.10
N TYR A 13 -3.52 -14.32 -9.36
CA TYR A 13 -4.85 -14.78 -9.74
C TYR A 13 -5.27 -15.99 -8.89
N VAL A 14 -4.43 -17.02 -8.82
CA VAL A 14 -4.73 -18.23 -8.05
C VAL A 14 -4.95 -17.90 -6.56
N LYS A 15 -4.04 -17.16 -5.94
CA LYS A 15 -4.21 -16.75 -4.52
C LYS A 15 -5.47 -15.93 -4.29
N THR A 16 -5.90 -15.13 -5.27
CA THR A 16 -7.14 -14.35 -5.14
C THR A 16 -8.37 -15.22 -5.27
N GLU A 17 -8.38 -16.19 -6.20
CA GLU A 17 -9.46 -17.16 -6.33
C GLU A 17 -9.59 -18.01 -5.07
N ASP A 18 -8.49 -18.56 -4.54
CA ASP A 18 -8.48 -19.35 -3.31
C ASP A 18 -9.06 -18.54 -2.15
N LEU A 19 -8.61 -17.29 -1.96
CA LEU A 19 -9.15 -16.40 -0.93
C LEU A 19 -10.66 -16.21 -1.06
N LEU A 20 -11.17 -16.01 -2.27
CA LEU A 20 -12.60 -15.78 -2.50
C LEU A 20 -13.43 -17.04 -2.36
N LEU A 21 -12.84 -18.22 -2.61
CA LEU A 21 -13.48 -19.54 -2.38
C LEU A 21 -13.54 -19.83 -0.87
N GLU A 22 -12.46 -19.61 -0.13
CA GLU A 22 -12.38 -19.84 1.31
C GLU A 22 -13.17 -18.81 2.12
N SER A 23 -13.24 -17.57 1.62
CA SER A 23 -13.88 -16.44 2.27
C SER A 23 -14.85 -15.69 1.33
N PRO A 24 -15.99 -16.28 0.97
CA PRO A 24 -16.94 -15.69 0.02
C PRO A 24 -17.50 -14.32 0.47
N GLN A 25 -17.49 -14.03 1.76
CA GLN A 25 -17.90 -12.74 2.32
C GLN A 25 -16.98 -11.58 1.92
N LEU A 26 -15.76 -11.85 1.48
CA LEU A 26 -14.83 -10.87 0.94
C LEU A 26 -15.14 -10.50 -0.52
N ALA A 27 -15.96 -11.28 -1.20
CA ALA A 27 -16.43 -10.94 -2.54
C ALA A 27 -17.38 -9.74 -2.50
N PRO A 28 -17.32 -8.83 -3.49
CA PRO A 28 -18.26 -7.72 -3.54
C PRO A 28 -19.70 -8.20 -3.66
N TRP A 29 -20.58 -7.60 -2.86
CA TRP A 29 -22.01 -7.91 -2.97
C TRP A 29 -22.53 -7.68 -4.42
N ARG A 30 -23.32 -8.63 -4.90
CA ARG A 30 -23.99 -8.60 -6.21
C ARG A 30 -25.45 -9.00 -6.06
N PRO A 31 -26.38 -8.39 -6.83
CA PRO A 31 -27.75 -8.85 -6.87
C PRO A 31 -27.80 -10.25 -7.50
N ARG A 32 -28.77 -11.05 -7.06
CA ARG A 32 -29.01 -12.41 -7.62
C ARG A 32 -29.38 -12.39 -9.10
N THR A 33 -30.03 -11.31 -9.54
CA THR A 33 -30.45 -11.10 -10.92
C THR A 33 -29.53 -10.07 -11.57
N GLY A 34 -29.06 -10.36 -12.79
CA GLY A 34 -28.21 -9.46 -13.53
C GLY A 34 -27.19 -10.18 -14.40
N ILE A 35 -26.43 -9.43 -15.18
CA ILE A 35 -25.39 -9.97 -16.05
C ILE A 35 -24.19 -10.36 -15.18
N VAL A 36 -23.80 -11.64 -15.27
CA VAL A 36 -22.56 -12.12 -14.65
C VAL A 36 -21.38 -11.47 -15.36
N PRO A 37 -20.44 -10.85 -14.63
CA PRO A 37 -19.26 -10.24 -15.24
C PRO A 37 -18.40 -11.29 -15.94
N ARG A 38 -18.02 -11.02 -17.18
CA ARG A 38 -17.14 -11.93 -17.97
C ARG A 38 -15.70 -11.95 -17.44
N LEU A 39 -15.22 -10.86 -16.84
CA LEU A 39 -13.96 -10.81 -16.09
C LEU A 39 -14.26 -11.14 -14.64
N SER A 40 -13.62 -12.15 -14.05
CA SER A 40 -13.78 -12.49 -12.62
C SER A 40 -13.29 -11.39 -11.68
N ASP A 41 -13.52 -11.52 -10.39
CA ASP A 41 -12.97 -10.56 -9.41
C ASP A 41 -11.48 -10.77 -9.22
N ALA A 42 -11.01 -12.00 -9.27
CA ALA A 42 -9.59 -12.32 -9.20
C ALA A 42 -8.83 -11.80 -10.43
N GLU A 43 -9.36 -11.98 -11.63
CA GLU A 43 -8.80 -11.38 -12.85
C GLU A 43 -8.74 -9.84 -12.73
N LEU A 44 -9.79 -9.20 -12.17
CA LEU A 44 -9.81 -7.74 -12.04
C LEU A 44 -8.82 -7.25 -11.01
N VAL A 45 -8.63 -7.95 -9.89
CA VAL A 45 -7.58 -7.63 -8.88
C VAL A 45 -6.20 -7.76 -9.53
N THR A 46 -5.93 -8.86 -10.22
CA THR A 46 -4.68 -9.08 -10.95
C THR A 46 -4.41 -7.98 -11.97
N LEU A 47 -5.41 -7.66 -12.79
CA LEU A 47 -5.34 -6.57 -13.78
C LEU A 47 -5.03 -5.22 -13.11
N ALA A 48 -5.59 -4.97 -11.92
CA ALA A 48 -5.34 -3.74 -11.17
C ALA A 48 -3.92 -3.67 -10.59
N VAL A 49 -3.38 -4.78 -10.11
CA VAL A 49 -1.99 -4.87 -9.64
C VAL A 49 -1.02 -4.60 -10.79
N LEU A 50 -1.23 -5.23 -11.94
CA LEU A 50 -0.40 -5.00 -13.12
C LEU A 50 -0.46 -3.54 -13.60
N GLN A 51 -1.62 -2.87 -13.48
CA GLN A 51 -1.72 -1.43 -13.75
C GLN A 51 -0.76 -0.61 -12.89
N ALA A 52 -0.69 -0.92 -11.60
CA ALA A 52 0.17 -0.20 -10.67
C ALA A 52 1.65 -0.50 -10.90
N LEU A 53 2.01 -1.78 -11.08
CA LEU A 53 3.39 -2.21 -11.33
C LEU A 53 3.97 -1.60 -12.62
N LEU A 54 3.15 -1.49 -13.67
CA LEU A 54 3.55 -0.90 -14.96
C LEU A 54 3.40 0.62 -15.01
N GLY A 55 3.11 1.30 -13.87
CA GLY A 55 3.09 2.76 -13.77
C GLY A 55 1.95 3.46 -14.54
N PHE A 56 0.87 2.76 -14.87
CA PHE A 56 -0.26 3.39 -15.57
C PHE A 56 -1.16 4.18 -14.61
N THR A 57 -1.04 5.48 -14.59
CA THR A 57 -1.92 6.39 -13.83
C THR A 57 -3.30 6.55 -14.47
N SER A 58 -3.39 6.43 -15.81
CA SER A 58 -4.64 6.53 -16.57
C SER A 58 -5.25 5.16 -16.85
N GLU A 59 -6.45 4.89 -16.33
CA GLU A 59 -7.20 3.65 -16.58
C GLU A 59 -7.49 3.42 -18.07
N ALA A 60 -7.79 4.49 -18.80
CA ALA A 60 -8.08 4.40 -20.25
C ALA A 60 -6.83 3.98 -21.04
N ARG A 61 -5.66 4.53 -20.70
CA ARG A 61 -4.38 4.12 -21.30
C ARG A 61 -4.04 2.70 -20.90
N TRP A 62 -4.20 2.35 -19.63
CA TRP A 62 -4.00 0.99 -19.13
C TRP A 62 -4.83 -0.04 -19.88
N LEU A 63 -6.14 0.15 -19.95
CA LEU A 63 -7.02 -0.82 -20.64
C LEU A 63 -6.74 -0.93 -22.13
N ARG A 64 -6.26 0.12 -22.80
CA ARG A 64 -5.78 0.02 -24.17
C ARG A 64 -4.52 -0.82 -24.28
N HIS A 65 -3.53 -0.57 -23.40
CA HIS A 65 -2.32 -1.38 -23.33
C HIS A 65 -2.63 -2.86 -23.06
N ALA A 66 -3.44 -3.14 -22.05
CA ALA A 66 -3.82 -4.51 -21.71
C ALA A 66 -4.54 -5.24 -22.86
N ARG A 67 -5.43 -4.54 -23.60
CA ARG A 67 -6.08 -5.12 -24.81
C ARG A 67 -5.08 -5.44 -25.92
N SER A 68 -4.01 -4.69 -26.03
CA SER A 68 -2.98 -4.88 -27.04
C SER A 68 -1.95 -5.95 -26.67
N ARG A 69 -1.52 -5.98 -25.41
CA ARG A 69 -0.34 -6.74 -24.98
C ARG A 69 -0.63 -7.90 -24.04
N MET A 70 -1.82 -7.94 -23.39
CA MET A 70 -2.11 -8.91 -22.32
C MET A 70 -3.36 -9.76 -22.59
N ARG A 71 -3.72 -9.98 -23.87
CA ARG A 71 -4.87 -10.83 -24.22
C ARG A 71 -4.67 -12.28 -23.84
N HIS A 72 -3.46 -12.74 -23.73
CA HIS A 72 -3.11 -14.09 -23.29
C HIS A 72 -3.46 -14.30 -21.80
N LEU A 73 -3.36 -13.25 -20.96
CA LEU A 73 -3.77 -13.30 -19.55
C LEU A 73 -5.25 -12.92 -19.38
N PHE A 74 -5.75 -11.96 -20.17
CA PHE A 74 -7.10 -11.42 -20.04
C PHE A 74 -7.85 -11.45 -21.38
N PRO A 75 -8.54 -12.57 -21.70
CA PRO A 75 -9.29 -12.70 -22.96
C PRO A 75 -10.40 -11.66 -23.10
N TYR A 76 -10.94 -11.18 -21.97
CA TYR A 76 -11.96 -10.13 -21.92
C TYR A 76 -11.53 -9.00 -21.01
N LEU A 77 -11.71 -7.76 -21.45
CA LEU A 77 -11.44 -6.56 -20.67
C LEU A 77 -12.65 -5.60 -20.70
N PRO A 78 -13.10 -5.10 -19.55
CA PRO A 78 -14.23 -4.18 -19.47
C PRO A 78 -13.88 -2.81 -20.06
N GLN A 79 -14.90 -1.99 -20.27
CA GLN A 79 -14.71 -0.55 -20.51
C GLN A 79 -14.30 0.16 -19.20
N GLN A 80 -13.68 1.32 -19.33
CA GLN A 80 -13.13 2.08 -18.18
C GLN A 80 -14.15 2.34 -17.05
N PRO A 81 -15.42 2.73 -17.32
CA PRO A 81 -16.38 2.94 -16.23
C PRO A 81 -16.69 1.65 -15.46
N GLY A 82 -16.80 0.52 -16.17
CA GLY A 82 -17.01 -0.79 -15.57
C GLY A 82 -15.83 -1.26 -14.73
N TYR A 83 -14.60 -1.07 -15.23
CA TYR A 83 -13.37 -1.32 -14.51
C TYR A 83 -13.31 -0.51 -13.21
N ASN A 84 -13.47 0.81 -13.29
CA ASN A 84 -13.41 1.72 -12.15
C ASN A 84 -14.48 1.41 -11.09
N LYS A 85 -15.74 1.20 -11.52
CA LYS A 85 -16.84 0.88 -10.61
C LYS A 85 -16.58 -0.42 -9.84
N ARG A 86 -16.08 -1.44 -10.51
CA ARG A 86 -15.79 -2.74 -9.90
C ARG A 86 -14.57 -2.68 -8.97
N LEU A 87 -13.48 -2.01 -9.38
CA LEU A 87 -12.29 -1.86 -8.56
C LEU A 87 -12.59 -1.18 -7.21
N ARG A 88 -13.45 -0.15 -7.20
CA ARG A 88 -13.88 0.47 -5.94
C ARG A 88 -14.61 -0.49 -5.00
N LYS A 89 -15.38 -1.42 -5.53
CA LYS A 89 -16.07 -2.44 -4.73
C LYS A 89 -15.14 -3.52 -4.17
N LEU A 90 -13.98 -3.70 -4.80
CA LEU A 90 -12.97 -4.69 -4.40
C LEU A 90 -11.95 -4.17 -3.38
N ALA A 91 -12.09 -2.95 -2.88
CA ALA A 91 -11.13 -2.37 -1.94
C ALA A 91 -10.94 -3.23 -0.67
N GLY A 92 -12.02 -3.81 -0.13
CA GLY A 92 -11.96 -4.74 1.01
C GLY A 92 -11.24 -6.04 0.67
N THR A 93 -11.57 -6.66 -0.46
CA THR A 93 -10.90 -7.86 -0.98
C THR A 93 -9.40 -7.62 -1.18
N ILE A 94 -9.04 -6.47 -1.79
CA ILE A 94 -7.65 -6.07 -2.02
C ILE A 94 -6.90 -5.92 -0.68
N SER A 95 -7.52 -5.31 0.33
CA SER A 95 -6.92 -5.16 1.65
C SER A 95 -6.74 -6.49 2.37
N ALA A 96 -7.70 -7.41 2.27
CA ALA A 96 -7.59 -8.76 2.83
C ALA A 96 -6.49 -9.56 2.13
N LEU A 97 -6.43 -9.51 0.80
CA LEU A 97 -5.38 -10.16 0.01
C LEU A 97 -3.99 -9.61 0.33
N THR A 98 -3.86 -8.29 0.53
CA THR A 98 -2.59 -7.67 0.94
C THR A 98 -2.08 -8.30 2.24
N ARG A 99 -2.96 -8.48 3.24
CA ARG A 99 -2.59 -9.13 4.52
C ARG A 99 -2.25 -10.60 4.35
N LEU A 100 -3.03 -11.32 3.56
CA LEU A 100 -2.77 -12.73 3.27
C LEU A 100 -1.39 -12.92 2.64
N LEU A 101 -1.08 -12.17 1.59
CA LEU A 101 0.22 -12.27 0.92
C LEU A 101 1.37 -11.85 1.83
N ALA A 102 1.19 -10.80 2.64
CA ALA A 102 2.20 -10.38 3.61
C ALA A 102 2.50 -11.50 4.62
N ALA A 103 1.46 -12.11 5.19
CA ALA A 103 1.59 -13.20 6.16
C ALA A 103 2.17 -14.50 5.56
N ASP A 104 2.05 -14.69 4.25
CA ASP A 104 2.60 -15.85 3.50
C ASP A 104 4.11 -15.70 3.18
N THR A 105 4.75 -14.59 3.57
CA THR A 105 6.19 -14.38 3.36
C THR A 105 7.03 -14.80 4.57
N ALA A 106 8.26 -15.25 4.33
CA ALA A 106 9.23 -15.55 5.39
C ALA A 106 9.59 -14.32 6.24
N ILE A 107 9.51 -13.12 5.63
CA ILE A 107 9.87 -11.84 6.27
C ILE A 107 8.73 -11.21 7.09
N TRP A 108 7.53 -11.79 7.12
CA TRP A 108 6.43 -11.36 7.96
C TRP A 108 6.76 -11.44 9.46
N SER A 109 7.58 -12.40 9.85
CA SER A 109 7.97 -12.67 11.24
C SER A 109 9.15 -11.82 11.73
N ASP A 110 9.63 -10.83 10.97
CA ASP A 110 10.70 -9.93 11.41
C ASP A 110 10.39 -9.29 12.77
N ASP A 111 11.34 -9.36 13.71
CA ASP A 111 11.20 -8.80 15.06
C ASP A 111 11.36 -7.28 15.11
N VAL A 112 11.72 -6.65 14.01
CA VAL A 112 11.93 -5.21 13.90
C VAL A 112 11.06 -4.62 12.80
N TRP A 113 10.21 -3.68 13.18
CA TRP A 113 9.40 -2.89 12.25
C TRP A 113 9.86 -1.45 12.19
N VAL A 114 9.56 -0.79 11.10
CA VAL A 114 9.77 0.64 10.89
C VAL A 114 8.45 1.31 10.58
N ALA A 115 8.17 2.44 11.24
CA ALA A 115 6.95 3.22 11.05
C ALA A 115 7.25 4.61 10.50
N ASP A 116 6.45 5.04 9.53
CA ASP A 116 6.47 6.40 9.01
C ASP A 116 5.13 6.75 8.35
N SER A 117 4.94 7.99 8.00
CA SER A 117 3.76 8.44 7.27
C SER A 117 4.14 9.24 6.03
N THR A 118 3.36 9.08 4.96
CA THR A 118 3.59 9.79 3.71
C THR A 118 2.33 10.50 3.23
N PRO A 119 2.43 11.75 2.68
CA PRO A 119 1.29 12.45 2.10
C PRO A 119 0.66 11.71 0.94
N VAL A 120 -0.68 11.74 0.90
CA VAL A 120 -1.51 11.33 -0.25
C VAL A 120 -2.25 12.56 -0.73
N GLU A 121 -1.66 13.29 -1.67
CA GLU A 121 -2.19 14.56 -2.15
C GLU A 121 -3.45 14.33 -2.98
N CYS A 122 -4.57 14.98 -2.59
CA CYS A 122 -5.87 14.86 -3.24
C CYS A 122 -6.24 16.07 -4.10
N GLY A 123 -5.57 17.19 -3.93
CA GLY A 123 -5.78 18.40 -4.72
C GLY A 123 -4.81 19.52 -4.37
N ARG A 124 -4.71 20.50 -5.27
CA ARG A 124 -3.75 21.60 -5.13
C ARG A 124 -4.42 22.97 -4.96
N SER A 125 -5.60 23.17 -5.55
CA SER A 125 -6.29 24.45 -5.47
C SER A 125 -7.30 24.48 -4.32
N ARG A 126 -7.52 25.66 -3.75
CA ARG A 126 -8.55 25.88 -2.72
C ARG A 126 -9.95 25.55 -3.24
N GLU A 127 -10.23 25.84 -4.50
CA GLU A 127 -11.51 25.51 -5.15
C GLU A 127 -11.72 23.99 -5.25
N THR A 128 -10.68 23.24 -5.62
CA THR A 128 -10.73 21.77 -5.61
C THR A 128 -11.02 21.24 -4.22
N ALA A 129 -10.31 21.72 -3.20
CA ALA A 129 -10.52 21.30 -1.82
C ALA A 129 -11.95 21.57 -1.33
N ARG A 130 -12.51 22.74 -1.70
CA ARG A 130 -13.86 23.17 -1.27
C ARG A 130 -14.99 22.36 -1.92
N ARG A 131 -14.83 21.99 -3.22
CA ARG A 131 -15.88 21.32 -4.02
C ARG A 131 -15.73 19.80 -4.10
N SER A 132 -14.68 19.25 -3.53
CA SER A 132 -14.40 17.82 -3.59
C SER A 132 -15.31 17.03 -2.69
N GLU A 133 -15.72 15.82 -3.11
CA GLU A 133 -16.35 14.83 -2.25
C GLU A 133 -15.45 14.35 -1.11
N LEU A 134 -14.15 14.67 -1.15
CA LEU A 134 -13.18 14.40 -0.10
C LEU A 134 -13.18 15.48 0.99
N ALA A 135 -13.93 16.57 0.83
CA ALA A 135 -14.06 17.62 1.85
C ALA A 135 -14.57 17.01 3.16
N GLY A 136 -13.93 17.37 4.29
CA GLY A 136 -14.22 16.78 5.60
C GLY A 136 -13.34 15.58 5.96
N TRP A 137 -12.91 14.77 4.99
CA TRP A 137 -11.93 13.70 5.22
C TRP A 137 -10.51 14.15 4.85
N ALA A 138 -10.31 14.67 3.64
CA ALA A 138 -9.03 15.29 3.24
C ALA A 138 -8.87 16.66 3.93
N GLN A 139 -7.66 16.92 4.41
CA GLN A 139 -7.33 18.10 5.21
C GLN A 139 -6.04 18.74 4.73
N TYR A 140 -5.80 20.00 5.09
CA TYR A 140 -4.50 20.63 4.87
C TYR A 140 -3.49 20.09 5.88
N GLY A 141 -2.36 19.59 5.37
CA GLY A 141 -1.22 19.15 6.15
C GLY A 141 0.07 19.78 5.65
N TYR A 142 1.10 19.70 6.47
CA TYR A 142 2.44 20.16 6.12
C TYR A 142 3.37 18.94 5.97
N CYS A 143 4.09 18.89 4.86
CA CYS A 143 5.13 17.90 4.61
C CYS A 143 6.49 18.51 4.89
N ALA A 144 7.07 18.20 6.05
CA ALA A 144 8.33 18.78 6.49
C ALA A 144 9.52 18.42 5.59
N SER A 145 9.56 17.19 5.06
CA SER A 145 10.62 16.70 4.16
C SER A 145 10.69 17.46 2.82
N HIS A 146 9.59 18.05 2.39
CA HIS A 146 9.50 18.83 1.15
C HIS A 146 9.18 20.32 1.41
N SER A 147 9.10 20.74 2.66
CA SER A 147 8.79 22.12 3.08
C SER A 147 7.55 22.70 2.39
N ARG A 148 6.52 21.86 2.18
CA ARG A 148 5.30 22.26 1.44
C ARG A 148 4.00 21.91 2.15
N TRP A 149 2.99 22.74 1.95
CA TRP A 149 1.62 22.43 2.29
C TRP A 149 0.98 21.56 1.20
N PHE A 150 0.12 20.62 1.60
CA PHE A 150 -0.71 19.83 0.72
C PHE A 150 -2.13 19.74 1.27
N TRP A 151 -3.09 19.47 0.41
CA TRP A 151 -4.44 19.09 0.81
C TRP A 151 -4.70 17.65 0.43
N GLY A 152 -5.01 16.83 1.41
CA GLY A 152 -5.18 15.40 1.17
C GLY A 152 -5.27 14.58 2.43
N LEU A 153 -4.80 13.37 2.31
CA LEU A 153 -4.74 12.35 3.35
C LEU A 153 -3.27 12.05 3.69
N ARG A 154 -3.10 11.22 4.68
CA ARG A 154 -1.80 10.69 5.08
C ARG A 154 -1.89 9.17 5.16
N LEU A 155 -1.01 8.50 4.46
CA LEU A 155 -0.81 7.06 4.57
C LEU A 155 0.20 6.80 5.67
N HIS A 156 -0.26 6.16 6.76
CA HIS A 156 0.59 5.66 7.82
C HIS A 156 0.95 4.22 7.50
N LEU A 157 2.23 3.90 7.58
CA LEU A 157 2.77 2.62 7.18
C LEU A 157 3.68 2.07 8.27
N VAL A 158 3.47 0.81 8.60
CA VAL A 158 4.41 -0.02 9.35
C VAL A 158 4.93 -1.08 8.39
N ALA A 159 6.25 -1.21 8.28
CA ALA A 159 6.89 -2.17 7.38
C ALA A 159 7.98 -2.94 8.10
N THR A 160 8.33 -4.14 7.61
CA THR A 160 9.51 -4.88 8.07
C THR A 160 10.79 -4.20 7.58
N LEU A 161 11.96 -4.66 8.06
CA LEU A 161 13.27 -4.17 7.57
C LEU A 161 13.55 -4.53 6.10
N HIS A 162 12.75 -5.40 5.52
CA HIS A 162 12.78 -5.74 4.09
C HIS A 162 11.82 -4.89 3.25
N GLY A 163 11.04 -4.01 3.90
CA GLY A 163 10.10 -3.10 3.24
C GLY A 163 8.71 -3.69 2.97
N LEU A 164 8.38 -4.86 3.55
CA LEU A 164 7.06 -5.46 3.46
C LEU A 164 6.05 -4.65 4.29
N PRO A 165 4.97 -4.12 3.71
CA PRO A 165 3.90 -3.50 4.49
C PRO A 165 3.21 -4.50 5.40
N VAL A 166 3.22 -4.26 6.72
CA VAL A 166 2.58 -5.11 7.73
C VAL A 166 1.42 -4.40 8.43
N GLY A 167 1.47 -3.08 8.53
CA GLY A 167 0.41 -2.27 9.14
C GLY A 167 0.13 -1.02 8.35
N ILE A 168 -1.15 -0.66 8.20
CA ILE A 168 -1.57 0.41 7.29
C ILE A 168 -2.75 1.18 7.89
N ALA A 169 -2.69 2.51 7.83
CA ALA A 169 -3.87 3.36 8.04
C ALA A 169 -3.87 4.55 7.08
N LEU A 170 -5.05 4.94 6.61
CA LEU A 170 -5.24 6.11 5.75
C LEU A 170 -6.16 7.10 6.47
N THR A 171 -5.64 8.26 6.80
CA THR A 171 -6.34 9.26 7.62
C THR A 171 -6.31 10.64 7.00
N GLY A 172 -7.08 11.58 7.55
CA GLY A 172 -6.92 13.00 7.21
C GLY A 172 -5.53 13.51 7.58
N ALA A 173 -5.01 14.49 6.83
CA ALA A 173 -3.64 14.96 6.97
C ALA A 173 -3.28 15.58 8.35
N LYS A 174 -4.30 15.91 9.18
CA LYS A 174 -4.13 16.46 10.54
C LYS A 174 -4.24 15.42 11.65
N ALA A 175 -4.51 14.15 11.33
CA ALA A 175 -4.58 13.11 12.35
C ALA A 175 -3.25 13.03 13.13
N ASP A 176 -3.33 12.82 14.43
CA ASP A 176 -2.15 12.61 15.27
C ASP A 176 -1.51 11.26 14.90
N GLU A 177 -0.29 11.30 14.37
CA GLU A 177 0.44 10.13 13.88
C GLU A 177 0.64 9.07 14.96
N ARG A 178 0.74 9.49 16.23
CA ARG A 178 0.91 8.58 17.37
C ARG A 178 -0.38 7.80 17.65
N GLN A 179 -1.51 8.50 17.69
CA GLN A 179 -2.82 7.86 17.89
C GLN A 179 -3.17 6.92 16.73
N VAL A 180 -2.84 7.31 15.51
CA VAL A 180 -3.00 6.44 14.34
C VAL A 180 -2.10 5.22 14.45
N LEU A 181 -0.84 5.39 14.85
CA LEU A 181 0.08 4.27 15.01
C LEU A 181 -0.39 3.29 16.08
N LEU A 182 -0.93 3.77 17.20
CA LEU A 182 -1.53 2.91 18.24
C LEU A 182 -2.75 2.11 17.74
N SER A 183 -3.51 2.67 16.80
CA SER A 183 -4.67 1.98 16.22
C SER A 183 -4.31 0.87 15.22
N ILE A 184 -3.12 0.92 14.61
CA ILE A 184 -2.65 -0.08 13.64
C ILE A 184 -2.44 -1.45 14.30
N PRO A 185 -1.78 -1.56 15.48
CA PRO A 185 -1.60 -2.83 16.18
C PRO A 185 -2.90 -3.47 16.70
N GLY A 186 -4.00 -2.73 16.72
CA GLY A 186 -5.34 -3.28 17.01
C GLY A 186 -5.85 -4.24 15.93
N ASP A 187 -5.17 -4.35 14.81
CA ASP A 187 -5.37 -5.45 13.87
C ASP A 187 -4.87 -6.75 14.53
N PRO A 188 -5.71 -7.80 14.66
CA PRO A 188 -5.33 -9.06 15.30
C PRO A 188 -4.06 -9.71 14.74
N GLY A 189 -3.69 -9.38 13.50
CA GLY A 189 -2.44 -9.85 12.88
C GLY A 189 -1.19 -9.14 13.39
N LEU A 190 -1.30 -7.94 13.96
CA LEU A 190 -0.21 -7.15 14.51
C LEU A 190 -0.19 -7.16 16.05
N ALA A 191 -1.36 -7.38 16.68
CA ALA A 191 -1.47 -7.46 18.12
C ALA A 191 -0.71 -8.70 18.64
N GLY A 192 0.18 -8.48 19.59
CA GLY A 192 0.66 -9.56 20.44
C GLY A 192 1.91 -10.30 19.97
N ARG A 193 2.86 -9.61 19.34
CA ARG A 193 4.24 -10.12 19.26
C ARG A 193 5.07 -9.54 20.41
N PRO A 194 5.15 -10.21 21.57
CA PRO A 194 5.98 -9.74 22.68
C PRO A 194 7.43 -9.64 22.23
N GLY A 195 8.07 -8.49 22.53
CA GLY A 195 9.46 -8.24 22.16
C GLY A 195 9.66 -7.56 20.79
N GLN A 196 8.57 -7.23 20.06
CA GLN A 196 8.66 -6.49 18.80
C GLN A 196 9.34 -5.13 19.00
N ALA A 197 10.37 -4.82 18.22
CA ALA A 197 10.95 -3.50 18.16
C ALA A 197 10.28 -2.67 17.05
N LEU A 198 9.92 -1.42 17.36
CA LEU A 198 9.34 -0.47 16.40
C LEU A 198 10.24 0.75 16.29
N ILE A 199 10.81 0.96 15.12
CA ILE A 199 11.64 2.13 14.82
C ILE A 199 10.76 3.21 14.19
N ALA A 200 10.80 4.41 14.75
CA ALA A 200 10.06 5.56 14.25
C ALA A 200 10.90 6.83 14.29
N ASP A 201 10.38 7.92 13.75
CA ASP A 201 11.05 9.21 13.81
C ASP A 201 10.91 9.86 15.20
N LYS A 202 11.64 10.98 15.44
CA LYS A 202 11.64 11.71 16.71
C LYS A 202 10.27 12.31 17.11
N ASN A 203 9.30 12.38 16.17
CA ASN A 203 7.97 12.94 16.42
C ASN A 203 7.02 11.92 17.08
N TYR A 204 7.38 10.66 17.07
CA TYR A 204 6.67 9.59 17.79
C TYR A 204 7.11 9.56 19.26
N TYR A 205 6.72 10.55 20.05
CA TYR A 205 7.10 10.71 21.45
C TYR A 205 5.89 10.94 22.34
N GLY A 206 6.05 10.69 23.65
CA GLY A 206 5.09 10.99 24.69
C GLY A 206 4.94 9.83 25.67
N ARG A 207 4.87 10.15 26.99
CA ARG A 207 4.84 9.11 28.04
C ARG A 207 3.67 8.14 27.86
N ALA A 208 2.46 8.66 27.65
CA ALA A 208 1.27 7.84 27.45
C ALA A 208 1.42 6.94 26.20
N PHE A 209 1.83 7.52 25.08
CA PHE A 209 2.06 6.79 23.83
C PHE A 209 3.12 5.69 23.97
N GLU A 210 4.26 6.00 24.60
CA GLU A 210 5.35 5.04 24.81
C GLU A 210 4.93 3.94 25.80
N SER A 211 4.11 4.28 26.82
CA SER A 211 3.54 3.30 27.76
C SER A 211 2.57 2.36 27.08
N GLU A 212 1.64 2.85 26.25
CA GLU A 212 0.69 2.01 25.52
C GLU A 212 1.38 1.02 24.58
N LEU A 213 2.48 1.44 23.91
CA LEU A 213 3.28 0.52 23.09
C LEU A 213 3.96 -0.54 23.96
N ALA A 214 4.55 -0.15 25.10
CA ALA A 214 5.19 -1.07 26.03
C ALA A 214 4.18 -2.10 26.61
N ASP A 215 2.98 -1.66 26.96
CA ASP A 215 1.88 -2.51 27.43
C ASP A 215 1.45 -3.53 26.36
N ALA A 216 1.57 -3.14 25.08
CA ALA A 216 1.38 -4.04 23.94
C ALA A 216 2.61 -4.94 23.63
N GLY A 217 3.66 -4.90 24.44
CA GLY A 217 4.90 -5.65 24.25
C GLY A 217 5.81 -5.09 23.13
N ILE A 218 5.58 -3.86 22.68
CA ILE A 218 6.34 -3.22 21.60
C ILE A 218 7.36 -2.24 22.17
N THR A 219 8.63 -2.43 21.85
CA THR A 219 9.72 -1.52 22.25
C THR A 219 9.91 -0.43 21.20
N LEU A 220 9.57 0.81 21.54
CA LEU A 220 9.80 1.96 20.65
C LEU A 220 11.27 2.39 20.65
N ILE A 221 11.88 2.43 19.45
CA ILE A 221 13.24 2.93 19.22
C ILE A 221 13.12 4.19 18.34
N ARG A 222 13.46 5.35 18.89
CA ARG A 222 13.44 6.63 18.19
C ARG A 222 14.63 7.51 18.55
N PRO A 223 15.03 8.46 17.70
CA PRO A 223 16.04 9.46 18.07
C PRO A 223 15.59 10.30 19.28
N ALA A 224 16.55 10.73 20.10
CA ALA A 224 16.30 11.72 21.12
C ALA A 224 15.88 13.05 20.47
N ARG A 225 14.98 13.77 21.13
CA ARG A 225 14.61 15.14 20.77
C ARG A 225 15.62 16.12 21.34
N THR A 226 15.60 17.34 20.84
CA THR A 226 16.40 18.43 21.43
C THR A 226 16.05 18.61 22.91
N GLY A 227 17.03 18.48 23.79
CA GLY A 227 16.87 18.57 25.24
C GLY A 227 16.52 17.22 25.92
N GLU A 228 16.37 16.13 25.18
CA GLU A 228 16.29 14.78 25.78
C GLU A 228 17.69 14.16 25.93
N PRO A 229 17.93 13.34 26.97
CA PRO A 229 19.13 12.52 27.05
C PRO A 229 19.22 11.54 25.88
N PRO A 230 20.44 11.07 25.54
CA PRO A 230 20.62 10.05 24.53
C PRO A 230 19.76 8.81 24.82
N ARG A 231 19.08 8.29 23.80
CA ARG A 231 18.21 7.10 23.91
C ARG A 231 18.96 5.84 23.46
N PRO A 232 18.64 4.67 24.05
CA PRO A 232 19.18 3.39 23.58
C PRO A 232 18.90 3.17 22.10
N GLY A 233 19.84 2.58 21.38
CA GLY A 233 19.67 2.25 19.97
C GLY A 233 19.84 3.40 18.97
N GLY A 234 20.08 4.64 19.44
CA GLY A 234 20.17 5.82 18.57
C GLY A 234 21.24 5.74 17.47
N LEU A 235 22.33 5.01 17.71
CA LEU A 235 23.40 4.79 16.73
C LEU A 235 23.01 3.86 15.58
N PHE A 236 22.02 2.98 15.78
CA PHE A 236 21.59 1.98 14.81
C PHE A 236 20.39 2.44 13.96
N LEU A 237 19.92 3.67 14.11
CA LEU A 237 18.69 4.15 13.47
C LEU A 237 18.84 4.52 12.00
N ARG A 238 20.06 4.77 11.48
CA ARG A 238 20.26 5.23 10.10
C ARG A 238 19.83 4.18 9.05
N PRO A 239 20.34 2.92 9.08
CA PRO A 239 19.97 1.95 8.07
C PRO A 239 18.47 1.59 8.07
N PRO A 240 17.80 1.34 9.21
CA PRO A 240 16.37 1.05 9.22
C PRO A 240 15.50 2.22 8.71
N ARG A 241 15.87 3.47 9.02
CA ARG A 241 15.16 4.65 8.50
C ARG A 241 15.28 4.77 6.99
N GLN A 242 16.41 4.42 6.39
CA GLN A 242 16.56 4.37 4.94
C GLN A 242 15.61 3.37 4.30
N VAL A 243 15.24 2.28 4.98
CA VAL A 243 14.27 1.31 4.47
C VAL A 243 12.91 1.96 4.30
N ILE A 244 12.36 2.58 5.35
CA ILE A 244 11.02 3.18 5.26
C ILE A 244 11.00 4.39 4.30
N GLU A 245 12.09 5.17 4.26
CA GLU A 245 12.24 6.25 3.28
C GLU A 245 12.24 5.68 1.84
N SER A 246 12.91 4.56 1.61
CA SER A 246 12.90 3.85 0.31
C SER A 246 11.52 3.32 -0.05
N VAL A 247 10.79 2.74 0.91
CA VAL A 247 9.40 2.27 0.71
C VAL A 247 8.49 3.44 0.34
N ASN A 248 8.57 4.55 1.06
CA ASN A 248 7.81 5.76 0.76
C ASN A 248 8.17 6.33 -0.63
N GLN A 249 9.45 6.30 -1.00
CA GLN A 249 9.90 6.73 -2.32
C GLN A 249 9.38 5.79 -3.43
N THR A 250 9.32 4.49 -3.18
CA THR A 250 8.70 3.51 -4.09
C THR A 250 7.22 3.84 -4.33
N PHE A 251 6.46 4.13 -3.26
CA PHE A 251 5.07 4.53 -3.40
C PHE A 251 4.90 5.84 -4.20
N LYS A 252 5.76 6.82 -3.97
CA LYS A 252 5.67 8.13 -4.67
C LYS A 252 6.16 8.07 -6.10
N GLY A 253 7.31 7.46 -6.32
CA GLY A 253 8.01 7.47 -7.61
C GLY A 253 7.57 6.36 -8.57
N GLN A 254 7.59 5.09 -8.12
CA GLN A 254 7.31 3.95 -8.98
C GLN A 254 5.82 3.60 -9.05
N LEU A 255 5.11 3.73 -7.92
CA LEU A 255 3.68 3.42 -7.83
C LEU A 255 2.77 4.66 -7.97
N ASP A 256 3.33 5.85 -8.23
CA ASP A 256 2.58 7.09 -8.48
C ASP A 256 1.50 7.39 -7.41
N LEU A 257 1.83 7.23 -6.12
CA LEU A 257 0.88 7.45 -5.03
C LEU A 257 0.30 8.87 -5.06
N GLU A 258 1.09 9.88 -5.40
CA GLU A 258 0.65 11.28 -5.53
C GLU A 258 -0.25 11.52 -6.75
N ARG A 259 -0.26 10.59 -7.72
CA ARG A 259 -1.09 10.61 -8.94
C ARG A 259 -2.15 9.51 -8.93
N HIS A 260 -2.65 9.16 -7.76
CA HIS A 260 -3.62 8.07 -7.60
C HIS A 260 -4.93 8.27 -8.37
N GLY A 261 -5.31 9.49 -8.71
CA GLY A 261 -6.47 9.82 -9.55
C GLY A 261 -7.83 9.59 -8.90
N GLY A 262 -7.89 9.23 -7.62
CA GLY A 262 -9.14 9.10 -6.85
C GLY A 262 -9.73 10.47 -6.52
N ARG A 263 -11.03 10.66 -6.79
CA ARG A 263 -11.76 11.91 -6.53
C ARG A 263 -12.86 11.75 -5.48
N THR A 264 -13.17 10.52 -5.10
CA THR A 264 -14.15 10.17 -4.08
C THR A 264 -13.46 9.35 -2.98
N PRO A 265 -14.00 9.26 -1.75
CA PRO A 265 -13.43 8.44 -0.69
C PRO A 265 -13.18 6.99 -1.13
N ALA A 266 -14.18 6.31 -1.68
CA ALA A 266 -14.04 4.95 -2.20
C ALA A 266 -13.01 4.85 -3.34
N GLY A 267 -12.89 5.89 -4.17
CA GLY A 267 -11.90 5.95 -5.24
C GLY A 267 -10.47 6.05 -4.70
N VAL A 268 -10.23 6.91 -3.71
CA VAL A 268 -8.91 7.04 -3.08
C VAL A 268 -8.52 5.76 -2.35
N ILE A 269 -9.43 5.20 -1.52
CA ILE A 269 -9.18 3.94 -0.80
C ILE A 269 -8.79 2.83 -1.79
N ALA A 270 -9.56 2.62 -2.86
CA ALA A 270 -9.27 1.59 -3.85
C ALA A 270 -7.91 1.80 -4.53
N ARG A 271 -7.54 3.05 -4.83
CA ARG A 271 -6.27 3.37 -5.48
C ARG A 271 -5.06 3.24 -4.56
N VAL A 272 -5.20 3.58 -3.29
CA VAL A 272 -4.16 3.36 -2.29
C VAL A 272 -3.99 1.86 -2.04
N ALA A 273 -5.08 1.14 -1.82
CA ALA A 273 -5.07 -0.31 -1.62
C ALA A 273 -4.45 -1.07 -2.81
N GLN A 274 -4.77 -0.66 -4.05
CA GLN A 274 -4.16 -1.20 -5.27
C GLN A 274 -2.64 -1.11 -5.26
N ARG A 275 -2.08 0.01 -4.83
CA ARG A 275 -0.63 0.24 -4.78
C ARG A 275 0.05 -0.54 -3.65
N LEU A 276 -0.62 -0.62 -2.52
CA LEU A 276 -0.17 -1.45 -1.40
C LEU A 276 -0.11 -2.92 -1.79
N LEU A 277 -1.17 -3.42 -2.42
CA LEU A 277 -1.19 -4.79 -2.93
C LEU A 277 -0.11 -5.02 -4.00
N ALA A 278 0.13 -4.05 -4.88
CA ALA A 278 1.16 -4.17 -5.91
C ALA A 278 2.56 -4.34 -5.31
N LEU A 279 2.92 -3.54 -4.31
CA LEU A 279 4.19 -3.70 -3.60
C LEU A 279 4.26 -5.02 -2.86
N THR A 280 3.22 -5.37 -2.11
CA THR A 280 3.18 -6.61 -1.32
C THR A 280 3.24 -7.84 -2.23
N ALA A 281 2.50 -7.86 -3.34
CA ALA A 281 2.52 -8.96 -4.30
C ALA A 281 3.89 -9.15 -4.96
N ALA A 282 4.59 -8.06 -5.29
CA ALA A 282 5.95 -8.13 -5.83
C ALA A 282 6.94 -8.71 -4.80
N ILE A 283 6.86 -8.27 -3.54
CA ILE A 283 7.69 -8.81 -2.45
C ILE A 283 7.39 -10.29 -2.22
N TRP A 284 6.10 -10.63 -2.08
CA TRP A 284 5.63 -11.99 -1.88
C TRP A 284 6.10 -12.94 -3.00
N HIS A 285 5.94 -12.54 -4.25
CA HIS A 285 6.33 -13.39 -5.38
C HIS A 285 7.86 -13.55 -5.47
N ASN A 286 8.63 -12.50 -5.17
CA ASN A 286 10.08 -12.60 -5.13
C ASN A 286 10.55 -13.50 -3.98
N ASP A 287 9.93 -13.40 -2.79
CA ASP A 287 10.22 -14.29 -1.66
C ASP A 287 9.93 -15.75 -2.03
N ALA A 288 8.75 -16.03 -2.57
CA ALA A 288 8.34 -17.37 -3.00
C ALA A 288 9.22 -17.97 -4.12
N THR A 289 9.82 -17.12 -4.97
CA THR A 289 10.67 -17.56 -6.11
C THR A 289 12.16 -17.45 -5.83
N GLY A 290 12.56 -17.12 -4.60
CA GLY A 290 13.97 -16.97 -4.21
C GLY A 290 14.68 -15.77 -4.86
N GLN A 291 13.91 -14.77 -5.32
CA GLN A 291 14.45 -13.54 -5.89
C GLN A 291 14.69 -12.49 -4.79
N PRO A 292 15.59 -11.50 -5.04
CA PRO A 292 15.82 -10.44 -4.06
C PRO A 292 14.54 -9.66 -3.72
N VAL A 293 14.13 -9.64 -2.46
CA VAL A 293 12.92 -8.91 -2.00
C VAL A 293 13.13 -7.40 -1.98
N ARG A 294 14.35 -6.93 -1.70
CA ARG A 294 14.68 -5.51 -1.78
C ARG A 294 14.65 -5.04 -3.24
N ARG A 295 14.07 -3.87 -3.48
CA ARG A 295 13.83 -3.32 -4.83
C ARG A 295 13.01 -4.25 -5.72
N SER A 296 12.06 -4.95 -5.12
CA SER A 296 11.23 -5.97 -5.78
C SER A 296 10.52 -5.49 -7.04
N LEU A 297 10.17 -4.20 -7.13
CA LEU A 297 9.52 -3.66 -8.33
C LEU A 297 10.41 -3.66 -9.58
N LEU A 298 11.74 -3.64 -9.42
CA LEU A 298 12.65 -3.68 -10.58
C LEU A 298 12.53 -4.99 -11.37
N ALA A 299 12.16 -6.08 -10.72
CA ALA A 299 11.93 -7.36 -11.39
C ALA A 299 10.76 -7.31 -12.39
N TYR A 300 9.84 -6.36 -12.21
CA TYR A 300 8.62 -6.20 -13.00
C TYR A 300 8.60 -4.91 -13.83
N ASP A 301 9.69 -4.16 -13.85
CA ASP A 301 9.83 -2.95 -14.67
C ASP A 301 10.17 -3.31 -16.12
N HIS A 302 9.14 -3.34 -16.95
CA HIS A 302 9.27 -3.64 -18.38
C HIS A 302 9.25 -2.38 -19.27
N LEU A 303 9.08 -1.19 -18.69
CA LEU A 303 8.99 0.06 -19.45
C LEU A 303 10.36 0.60 -19.86
N SER A 304 11.42 0.21 -19.15
CA SER A 304 12.79 0.68 -19.40
C SER A 304 13.46 0.04 -20.60
N LEU A 305 12.96 -1.07 -21.14
CA LEU A 305 13.59 -1.82 -22.23
C LEU A 305 12.99 -1.51 -23.63
N GLU A 306 11.79 -0.96 -23.71
CA GLU A 306 11.12 -0.66 -24.99
C GLU A 306 11.26 0.82 -25.43
N SER A 307 11.79 1.71 -24.59
CA SER A 307 12.03 3.11 -24.94
C SER A 307 13.41 3.39 -25.54
N ILE A 308 14.20 2.36 -25.83
CA ILE A 308 15.58 2.48 -26.37
C ILE A 308 15.69 1.88 -27.79
N ILE A 309 14.59 1.49 -28.42
CA ILE A 309 14.60 1.07 -29.83
C ILE A 309 13.73 1.97 -30.67
#